data_93202b4905f04c202e4ce43024a83fac
#
_entry.id   93202b4905f04c202e4ce43024a83fac
#
_cell.length_a   1.000
_cell.length_b   1.000
_cell.length_c   1.000
_cell.angle_alpha   90.00
_cell.angle_beta   90.00
_cell.angle_gamma   90.00
#
_symmetry.space_group_name_H-M   'P 1'
#
loop_
_entity.id
_entity.type
_entity.pdbx_description
1 polymer ?
#
loop_
_entity_poly.entity_id
_entity_poly.type
_entity_poly.pdbx_seq_one_letter_code
_entity_poly.pdbx_strand_id
1 'polypeptide(L)'
;MNLEALSFECRQNVLDMIMEGRAGHIGGDFSVMDILITLYFKQMNISPDNLDDPDRDLFVMSKGHSVEAYYAVLAAKGFLDIEDVIKNFSKFGSPYIGHPNNKLPGIEMNSGSLGHGL
;
A
#
# COMPACT_ATOMS: atom_id res chain seq x y z
N MET A 1 8.96 6.96 -17.00
CA MET A 1 9.20 6.38 -15.67
C MET A 1 9.51 4.88 -15.81
N ASN A 2 10.56 4.44 -15.18
CA ASN A 2 10.95 3.03 -15.21
C ASN A 2 10.20 2.27 -14.09
N LEU A 3 9.14 1.55 -14.47
CA LEU A 3 8.31 0.84 -13.49
C LEU A 3 9.04 -0.34 -12.84
N GLU A 4 9.98 -0.96 -13.57
CA GLU A 4 10.79 -2.05 -12.99
C GLU A 4 11.68 -1.53 -11.86
N ALA A 5 12.35 -0.42 -12.06
CA ALA A 5 13.15 0.21 -11.01
C ALA A 5 12.28 0.64 -9.83
N LEU A 6 11.09 1.17 -10.09
CA LEU A 6 10.14 1.54 -9.04
C LEU A 6 9.68 0.31 -8.24
N SER A 7 9.48 -0.81 -8.91
CA SER A 7 9.13 -2.07 -8.24
C SER A 7 10.21 -2.51 -7.25
N PHE A 8 11.48 -2.42 -7.64
CA PHE A 8 12.58 -2.75 -6.74
C PHE A 8 12.67 -1.78 -5.57
N GLU A 9 12.48 -0.49 -5.82
CA GLU A 9 12.47 0.52 -4.76
C GLU A 9 11.36 0.25 -3.75
N CYS A 10 10.15 -0.02 -4.23
CA CYS A 10 9.02 -0.33 -3.35
C CYS A 10 9.23 -1.62 -2.56
N ARG A 11 9.85 -2.64 -3.18
CA ARG A 11 10.21 -3.87 -2.46
C ARG A 11 11.22 -3.60 -1.35
N GLN A 12 12.20 -2.73 -1.60
CA GLN A 12 13.15 -2.34 -0.57
C GLN A 12 12.44 -1.61 0.58
N ASN A 13 11.49 -0.74 0.26
CA ASN A 13 10.71 -0.05 1.28
C ASN A 13 9.86 -1.02 2.11
N VAL A 14 9.31 -2.06 1.50
CA VAL A 14 8.59 -3.12 2.22
C VAL A 14 9.53 -3.83 3.20
N LEU A 15 10.72 -4.18 2.77
CA LEU A 15 11.72 -4.81 3.65
C LEU A 15 12.05 -3.89 4.83
N ASP A 16 12.24 -2.61 4.57
CA ASP A 16 12.55 -1.64 5.62
C ASP A 16 11.39 -1.53 6.65
N MET A 17 10.14 -1.52 6.18
CA MET A 17 8.97 -1.53 7.06
C MET A 17 8.95 -2.76 7.96
N ILE A 18 9.15 -3.93 7.38
CA ILE A 18 9.10 -5.20 8.10
C ILE A 18 10.22 -5.29 9.12
N MET A 19 11.42 -4.89 8.73
CA MET A 19 12.58 -4.90 9.62
C MET A 19 12.38 -3.96 10.81
N GLU A 20 11.90 -2.74 10.55
CA GLU A 20 11.67 -1.74 11.61
C GLU A 20 10.49 -2.11 12.50
N GLY A 21 9.40 -2.58 11.91
CA GLY A 21 8.17 -2.94 12.63
C GLY A 21 8.19 -4.33 13.23
N ARG A 22 9.15 -5.17 12.81
CA ARG A 22 9.29 -6.57 13.25
C ARG A 22 8.03 -7.41 13.01
N ALA A 23 7.29 -7.08 11.95
CA ALA A 23 6.07 -7.77 11.56
C ALA A 23 5.82 -7.56 10.08
N GLY A 24 5.18 -8.53 9.43
CA GLY A 24 4.79 -8.38 8.04
C GLY A 24 4.63 -9.70 7.31
N HIS A 25 4.18 -9.61 6.06
CA HIS A 25 3.85 -10.76 5.21
C HIS A 25 4.57 -10.64 3.87
N ILE A 26 5.89 -10.77 3.90
CA ILE A 26 6.78 -10.47 2.77
C ILE A 26 6.42 -11.23 1.48
N GLY A 27 6.03 -12.48 1.57
CA GLY A 27 5.66 -13.27 0.40
C GLY A 27 4.46 -12.70 -0.33
N GLY A 28 3.41 -12.34 0.42
CA GLY A 28 2.22 -11.70 -0.12
C GLY A 28 2.51 -10.32 -0.69
N ASP A 29 3.35 -9.56 0.00
CA ASP A 29 3.77 -8.23 -0.45
C ASP A 29 4.48 -8.30 -1.80
N PHE A 30 5.44 -9.20 -1.93
CA PHE A 30 6.22 -9.31 -3.16
C PHE A 30 5.38 -9.86 -4.31
N SER A 31 4.43 -10.75 -4.02
CA SER A 31 3.59 -11.32 -5.08
C SER A 31 2.64 -10.30 -5.69
N VAL A 32 2.21 -9.28 -4.96
CA VAL A 32 1.27 -8.27 -5.45
C VAL A 32 1.97 -7.02 -5.97
N MET A 33 3.27 -6.87 -5.73
CA MET A 33 3.96 -5.60 -5.99
C MET A 33 3.83 -5.13 -7.44
N ASP A 34 4.11 -5.99 -8.41
CA ASP A 34 4.08 -5.57 -9.82
C ASP A 34 2.66 -5.24 -10.28
N ILE A 35 1.67 -5.93 -9.73
CA ILE A 35 0.25 -5.63 -10.01
C ILE A 35 -0.08 -4.23 -9.49
N LEU A 36 0.27 -3.93 -8.25
CA LEU A 36 0.02 -2.62 -7.65
C LEU A 36 0.73 -1.49 -8.42
N ILE A 37 2.00 -1.69 -8.76
CA ILE A 37 2.77 -0.71 -9.53
C ILE A 37 2.09 -0.43 -10.86
N THR A 38 1.67 -1.47 -11.58
CA THR A 38 1.01 -1.32 -12.88
C THR A 38 -0.33 -0.59 -12.73
N LEU A 39 -1.12 -0.95 -11.73
CA LEU A 39 -2.41 -0.30 -11.50
C LEU A 39 -2.23 1.19 -11.19
N TYR A 40 -1.42 1.52 -10.21
CA TYR A 40 -1.32 2.90 -9.72
C TYR A 40 -0.54 3.83 -10.63
N PHE A 41 0.40 3.30 -11.41
CA PHE A 41 1.26 4.15 -12.24
C PHE A 41 0.94 4.09 -13.74
N LYS A 42 0.06 3.18 -14.15
CA LYS A 42 -0.23 3.03 -15.58
C LYS A 42 -1.71 2.90 -15.93
N GLN A 43 -2.51 2.20 -15.13
CA GLN A 43 -3.88 1.86 -15.50
C GLN A 43 -4.94 2.70 -14.81
N MET A 44 -4.81 2.94 -13.51
CA MET A 44 -5.86 3.57 -12.73
C MET A 44 -5.88 5.09 -12.87
N ASN A 45 -7.08 5.65 -12.94
CA ASN A 45 -7.31 7.09 -12.78
C ASN A 45 -7.38 7.40 -11.29
N ILE A 46 -6.22 7.54 -10.66
CA ILE A 46 -6.11 7.83 -9.24
C ILE A 46 -4.84 8.62 -8.95
N SER A 47 -4.96 9.64 -8.10
CA SER A 47 -3.83 10.42 -7.62
C SER A 47 -4.23 11.10 -6.31
N PRO A 48 -3.27 11.62 -5.53
CA PRO A 48 -3.61 12.38 -4.32
C PRO A 48 -4.52 13.57 -4.61
N ASP A 49 -4.49 14.09 -5.84
CA ASP A 49 -5.23 15.30 -6.22
C ASP A 49 -6.68 15.01 -6.67
N ASN A 50 -7.05 13.74 -6.90
CA ASN A 50 -8.38 13.41 -7.39
C ASN A 50 -9.23 12.55 -6.45
N LEU A 51 -8.90 12.53 -5.16
CA LEU A 51 -9.65 11.72 -4.18
C LEU A 51 -11.13 12.13 -4.05
N ASP A 52 -11.45 13.37 -4.41
CA ASP A 52 -12.84 13.86 -4.39
C ASP A 52 -13.57 13.66 -5.72
N ASP A 53 -12.89 13.17 -6.75
CA ASP A 53 -13.49 12.94 -8.06
C ASP A 53 -14.36 11.68 -8.02
N PRO A 54 -15.66 11.77 -8.31
CA PRO A 54 -16.54 10.58 -8.33
C PRO A 54 -16.20 9.59 -9.44
N ASP A 55 -15.45 10.03 -10.44
CA ASP A 55 -15.05 9.17 -11.57
C ASP A 55 -13.66 8.54 -11.38
N ARG A 56 -13.03 8.73 -10.23
CA ARG A 56 -11.75 8.10 -9.97
C ARG A 56 -11.89 6.58 -9.84
N ASP A 57 -10.82 5.87 -10.16
CA ASP A 57 -10.77 4.43 -9.96
C ASP A 57 -10.57 4.09 -8.49
N LEU A 58 -11.16 2.99 -8.05
CA LEU A 58 -11.09 2.51 -6.68
C LEU A 58 -10.33 1.19 -6.63
N PHE A 59 -9.52 1.02 -5.61
CA PHE A 59 -8.81 -0.23 -5.34
C PHE A 59 -9.18 -0.75 -3.96
N VAL A 60 -9.52 -2.03 -3.88
CA VAL A 60 -9.79 -2.72 -2.62
C VAL A 60 -8.85 -3.93 -2.52
N MET A 61 -8.07 -3.99 -1.44
CA MET A 61 -7.15 -5.09 -1.22
C MET A 61 -7.84 -6.19 -0.41
N SER A 62 -8.31 -7.23 -1.10
CA SER A 62 -8.96 -8.37 -0.46
C SER A 62 -8.00 -9.09 0.50
N LYS A 63 -6.76 -9.34 0.06
CA LYS A 63 -5.73 -9.89 0.93
C LYS A 63 -5.04 -8.77 1.72
N GLY A 64 -5.75 -8.23 2.69
CA GLY A 64 -5.26 -7.09 3.50
C GLY A 64 -3.95 -7.35 4.21
N HIS A 65 -3.54 -8.61 4.35
CA HIS A 65 -2.25 -8.98 4.93
C HIS A 65 -1.06 -8.48 4.11
N SER A 66 -1.25 -8.10 2.84
CA SER A 66 -0.20 -7.52 1.98
C SER A 66 -0.17 -6.00 2.04
N VAL A 67 -0.56 -5.40 3.15
CA VAL A 67 -0.68 -3.95 3.29
C VAL A 67 0.65 -3.23 3.15
N GLU A 68 1.77 -3.86 3.49
CA GLU A 68 3.08 -3.22 3.37
C GLU A 68 3.37 -2.84 1.92
N ALA A 69 3.04 -3.72 0.98
CA ALA A 69 3.16 -3.41 -0.45
C ALA A 69 2.24 -2.25 -0.84
N TYR A 70 1.03 -2.24 -0.30
CA TYR A 70 0.06 -1.18 -0.55
C TYR A 70 0.59 0.17 -0.04
N TYR A 71 1.10 0.22 1.20
CA TYR A 71 1.70 1.43 1.75
C TYR A 71 2.88 1.92 0.91
N ALA A 72 3.75 1.00 0.47
CA ALA A 72 4.91 1.38 -0.34
C ALA A 72 4.48 2.04 -1.66
N VAL A 73 3.47 1.47 -2.33
CA VAL A 73 2.98 2.00 -3.61
C VAL A 73 2.24 3.32 -3.40
N LEU A 74 1.41 3.43 -2.36
CA LEU A 74 0.74 4.69 -2.03
C LEU A 74 1.75 5.80 -1.73
N ALA A 75 2.81 5.48 -0.98
CA ALA A 75 3.87 6.46 -0.70
C ALA A 75 4.59 6.88 -1.97
N ALA A 76 4.91 5.92 -2.85
CA ALA A 76 5.56 6.23 -4.12
C ALA A 76 4.69 7.11 -5.02
N LYS A 77 3.37 6.95 -4.95
CA LYS A 77 2.42 7.77 -5.72
C LYS A 77 2.15 9.13 -5.08
N GLY A 78 2.58 9.34 -3.83
CA GLY A 78 2.43 10.62 -3.15
C GLY A 78 1.30 10.71 -2.14
N PHE A 79 0.59 9.60 -1.87
CA PHE A 79 -0.48 9.60 -0.87
C PHE A 79 0.04 9.62 0.57
N LEU A 80 1.21 9.01 0.80
CA LEU A 80 1.81 8.86 2.12
C LEU A 80 3.28 9.28 2.08
N ASP A 81 3.85 9.56 3.26
CA ASP A 81 5.27 9.81 3.41
C ASP A 81 5.98 8.50 3.76
N ILE A 82 6.87 8.03 2.90
CA ILE A 82 7.53 6.73 3.06
C ILE A 82 8.36 6.64 4.34
N GLU A 83 9.05 7.72 4.71
CA GLU A 83 9.86 7.71 5.93
C GLU A 83 9.00 7.58 7.18
N ASP A 84 7.86 8.26 7.20
CA ASP A 84 6.89 8.16 8.28
C ASP A 84 6.30 6.75 8.37
N VAL A 85 5.96 6.15 7.22
CA VAL A 85 5.45 4.78 7.17
C VAL A 85 6.47 3.78 7.71
N ILE A 86 7.71 3.84 7.24
CA ILE A 86 8.77 2.92 7.67
C ILE A 86 9.01 3.02 9.17
N LYS A 87 9.08 4.26 9.68
CA LYS A 87 9.36 4.51 11.09
C LYS A 87 8.23 4.02 12.01
N ASN A 88 6.99 4.12 11.57
CA ASN A 88 5.81 3.92 12.43
C ASN A 88 4.98 2.70 12.08
N PHE A 89 5.34 1.93 11.05
CA PHE A 89 4.58 0.74 10.68
C PHE A 89 4.51 -0.24 11.86
N SER A 90 3.28 -0.68 12.15
CA SER A 90 3.00 -1.65 13.22
C SER A 90 3.39 -1.17 14.63
N LYS A 91 3.62 0.12 14.81
CA LYS A 91 3.92 0.71 16.11
C LYS A 91 2.63 1.08 16.84
N PHE A 92 2.66 1.02 18.17
CA PHE A 92 1.52 1.37 19.00
C PHE A 92 1.10 2.83 18.75
N GLY A 93 -0.20 3.03 18.52
CA GLY A 93 -0.75 4.37 18.28
C GLY A 93 -0.58 4.89 16.86
N SER A 94 0.10 4.15 15.99
CA SER A 94 0.32 4.54 14.60
C SER A 94 -0.92 4.20 13.74
N PRO A 95 -1.23 5.02 12.72
CA PRO A 95 -2.28 4.69 11.75
C PRO A 95 -1.86 3.60 10.75
N TYR A 96 -0.55 3.29 10.66
CA TYR A 96 -0.03 2.30 9.71
C TYR A 96 -0.08 0.91 10.33
N ILE A 97 -1.30 0.38 10.44
CA ILE A 97 -1.55 -0.94 11.04
C ILE A 97 -1.32 -2.05 10.01
N GLY A 98 -1.31 -3.30 10.46
CA GLY A 98 -1.00 -4.47 9.64
C GLY A 98 -2.06 -4.86 8.60
N HIS A 99 -3.11 -4.08 8.44
CA HIS A 99 -4.16 -4.24 7.43
C HIS A 99 -4.59 -2.86 6.94
N PRO A 100 -5.20 -2.75 5.73
CA PRO A 100 -5.63 -1.44 5.23
C PRO A 100 -6.54 -0.70 6.19
N ASN A 101 -6.24 0.57 6.39
CA ASN A 101 -6.96 1.48 7.28
C ASN A 101 -7.52 2.64 6.44
N ASN A 102 -8.83 2.71 6.31
CA ASN A 102 -9.48 3.71 5.44
C ASN A 102 -9.43 5.14 5.99
N LYS A 103 -8.83 5.35 7.16
CA LYS A 103 -8.54 6.68 7.67
C LYS A 103 -7.30 7.28 7.00
N LEU A 104 -6.50 6.45 6.32
CA LEU A 104 -5.35 6.93 5.56
C LEU A 104 -5.79 7.34 4.16
N PRO A 105 -5.17 8.42 3.60
CA PRO A 105 -5.50 8.84 2.24
C PRO A 105 -5.18 7.76 1.21
N GLY A 106 -6.10 7.54 0.29
CA GLY A 106 -5.93 6.56 -0.79
C GLY A 106 -6.42 5.16 -0.48
N ILE A 107 -6.81 4.87 0.76
CA ILE A 107 -7.35 3.56 1.14
C ILE A 107 -8.87 3.66 1.29
N GLU A 108 -9.58 2.92 0.45
CA GLU A 108 -11.04 3.01 0.35
C GLU A 108 -11.76 2.14 1.38
N MET A 109 -11.19 0.99 1.73
CA MET A 109 -11.87 0.02 2.58
C MET A 109 -10.91 -0.68 3.53
N ASN A 110 -11.34 -0.87 4.76
CA ASN A 110 -10.64 -1.72 5.71
C ASN A 110 -10.77 -3.18 5.29
N SER A 111 -9.74 -3.98 5.50
CA SER A 111 -9.79 -5.42 5.25
C SER A 111 -8.94 -6.14 6.28
N GLY A 112 -9.08 -7.47 6.34
CA GLY A 112 -8.35 -8.28 7.31
C GLY A 112 -8.72 -9.74 7.21
N SER A 113 -9.97 -10.08 7.45
CA SER A 113 -10.44 -11.47 7.34
C SER A 113 -10.45 -11.94 5.90
N LEU A 114 -10.10 -13.20 5.68
CA LEU A 114 -10.05 -13.82 4.37
C LEU A 114 -11.26 -14.74 4.13
N GLY A 115 -11.50 -15.07 2.85
CA GLY A 115 -12.50 -16.08 2.50
C GLY A 115 -13.93 -15.57 2.46
N HIS A 116 -14.15 -14.27 2.44
CA HIS A 116 -15.49 -13.68 2.41
C HIS A 116 -16.02 -13.39 1.00
N GLY A 117 -15.18 -13.57 -0.04
CA GLY A 117 -15.50 -13.14 -1.39
C GLY A 117 -15.43 -11.62 -1.54
N LEU A 118 -16.12 -11.10 -2.52
CA LEU A 118 -16.16 -9.67 -2.77
C LEU A 118 -17.42 -9.02 -2.22
#